data_e3191afb38c455a4bb6920e00e310d33
#
_entry.id   e3191afb38c455a4bb6920e00e310d33
#
_cell.length_a   1.000
_cell.length_b   1.000
_cell.length_c   1.000
_cell.angle_alpha   90.00
_cell.angle_beta   90.00
_cell.angle_gamma   90.00
#
_symmetry.space_group_name_H-M   'P 1'
#
loop_
_entity.id
_entity.type
_entity.pdbx_description
1 polymer ?
#
loop_
_entity_poly.entity_id
_entity_poly.type
_entity_poly.pdbx_seq_one_letter_code
_entity_poly.pdbx_strand_id
1 'polypeptide(L)'
;LEISIYQQCLPEQNNSLKNFYKSVSIQNEIFNFDPNILKYYKKIDLVITRSGSSVSAELLNCNIPFISIPLEKSADDHQNKNAEFFQKKGFCFFIKENQIDESLFSLIKSFYKDKSILKNCIKNQKLYSKINTMEKILNEIKSITDEKN
;
A
#
# COMPACT_ATOMS: atom_id res chain seq x y z
N LEU A 1 17.48 -0.79 13.88
CA LEU A 1 16.05 -0.96 13.67
C LEU A 1 15.72 -2.44 13.85
N GLU A 2 14.81 -2.77 14.74
CA GLU A 2 14.23 -4.11 14.82
C GLU A 2 13.09 -4.17 13.80
N ILE A 3 13.25 -4.98 12.76
CA ILE A 3 12.31 -5.06 11.64
C ILE A 3 12.00 -6.54 11.38
N SER A 4 10.72 -6.85 11.19
CA SER A 4 10.26 -8.14 10.68
C SER A 4 9.65 -7.94 9.29
N ILE A 5 10.01 -8.79 8.34
CA ILE A 5 9.56 -8.68 6.94
C ILE A 5 8.68 -9.86 6.57
N TYR A 6 7.50 -9.56 6.04
CA TYR A 6 6.60 -10.51 5.40
C TYR A 6 6.64 -10.22 3.90
N GLN A 7 7.25 -11.12 3.12
CA GLN A 7 7.46 -10.88 1.69
C GLN A 7 6.77 -11.90 0.81
N GLN A 8 5.87 -11.42 -0.03
CA GLN A 8 5.36 -12.20 -1.14
C GLN A 8 6.37 -12.21 -2.28
N CYS A 9 6.62 -13.37 -2.88
CA CYS A 9 7.52 -13.50 -4.02
C CYS A 9 7.09 -14.66 -4.93
N LEU A 10 7.70 -14.75 -6.11
CA LEU A 10 7.52 -15.88 -7.00
C LEU A 10 8.27 -17.13 -6.45
N PRO A 11 7.79 -18.35 -6.75
CA PRO A 11 8.42 -19.58 -6.25
C PRO A 11 9.91 -19.69 -6.53
N GLU A 12 10.36 -19.27 -7.70
CA GLU A 12 11.77 -19.27 -8.11
C GLU A 12 12.66 -18.33 -7.29
N GLN A 13 12.09 -17.32 -6.63
CA GLN A 13 12.80 -16.35 -5.80
C GLN A 13 13.00 -16.82 -4.36
N ASN A 14 12.29 -17.87 -3.92
CA ASN A 14 12.28 -18.33 -2.52
C ASN A 14 13.68 -18.56 -1.95
N ASN A 15 14.53 -19.30 -2.66
CA ASN A 15 15.85 -19.68 -2.15
C ASN A 15 16.80 -18.48 -2.07
N SER A 16 16.80 -17.63 -3.07
CA SER A 16 17.63 -16.42 -3.09
C SER A 16 17.26 -15.47 -1.97
N LEU A 17 15.96 -15.23 -1.74
CA LEU A 17 15.47 -14.36 -0.68
C LEU A 17 15.77 -14.95 0.72
N LYS A 18 15.55 -16.26 0.93
CA LYS A 18 15.91 -16.91 2.20
C LYS A 18 17.40 -16.75 2.53
N ASN A 19 18.28 -16.98 1.55
CA ASN A 19 19.70 -16.81 1.72
C ASN A 19 20.07 -15.35 2.03
N PHE A 20 19.46 -14.40 1.32
CA PHE A 20 19.65 -12.98 1.57
C PHE A 20 19.26 -12.60 3.01
N TYR A 21 18.05 -12.93 3.45
CA TYR A 21 17.58 -12.57 4.79
C TYR A 21 18.40 -13.24 5.89
N LYS A 22 18.86 -14.46 5.66
CA LYS A 22 19.79 -15.14 6.58
C LYS A 22 21.13 -14.40 6.69
N SER A 23 21.69 -13.91 5.56
CA SER A 23 22.96 -13.19 5.56
C SER A 23 22.91 -11.84 6.32
N VAL A 24 21.76 -11.19 6.34
CA VAL A 24 21.55 -9.90 7.03
C VAL A 24 20.88 -10.03 8.38
N SER A 25 20.61 -11.26 8.84
CA SER A 25 19.99 -11.56 10.15
C SER A 25 18.66 -10.82 10.39
N ILE A 26 17.84 -10.61 9.35
CA ILE A 26 16.51 -10.00 9.46
C ILE A 26 15.46 -11.08 9.63
N GLN A 27 14.60 -10.92 10.65
CA GLN A 27 13.44 -11.78 10.84
C GLN A 27 12.50 -11.66 9.63
N ASN A 28 12.13 -12.81 9.05
CA ASN A 28 11.32 -12.80 7.84
C ASN A 28 10.39 -14.00 7.73
N GLU A 29 9.29 -13.81 6.99
CA GLU A 29 8.41 -14.86 6.51
C GLU A 29 8.20 -14.63 5.00
N ILE A 30 8.66 -15.58 4.18
CA ILE A 30 8.52 -15.53 2.71
C ILE A 30 7.40 -16.47 2.30
N PHE A 31 6.48 -15.96 1.49
CA PHE A 31 5.36 -16.74 0.97
C PHE A 31 5.13 -16.44 -0.51
N ASN A 32 4.46 -17.34 -1.24
CA ASN A 32 4.13 -17.14 -2.64
C ASN A 32 2.71 -16.54 -2.76
N PHE A 33 1.71 -17.35 -3.02
CA PHE A 33 0.32 -16.91 -3.01
C PHE A 33 -0.35 -17.36 -1.71
N ASP A 34 -1.10 -16.46 -1.08
CA ASP A 34 -1.91 -16.80 0.08
C ASP A 34 -3.31 -16.18 -0.07
N PRO A 35 -4.37 -17.01 -0.18
CA PRO A 35 -5.73 -16.51 -0.30
C PRO A 35 -6.20 -15.73 0.95
N ASN A 36 -5.54 -15.92 2.09
CA ASN A 36 -5.84 -15.21 3.33
C ASN A 36 -4.76 -14.17 3.66
N ILE A 37 -4.55 -13.21 2.77
CA ILE A 37 -3.58 -12.11 2.97
C ILE A 37 -3.85 -11.31 4.25
N LEU A 38 -5.10 -11.24 4.69
CA LEU A 38 -5.51 -10.49 5.88
C LEU A 38 -4.81 -10.97 7.17
N LYS A 39 -4.34 -12.23 7.22
CA LYS A 39 -3.56 -12.71 8.37
C LYS A 39 -2.24 -11.97 8.53
N TYR A 40 -1.63 -11.50 7.42
CA TYR A 40 -0.42 -10.69 7.44
C TYR A 40 -0.75 -9.24 7.79
N TYR A 41 -1.85 -8.69 7.28
CA TYR A 41 -2.27 -7.31 7.54
C TYR A 41 -2.48 -7.01 9.03
N LYS A 42 -2.81 -8.02 9.82
CA LYS A 42 -2.93 -7.90 11.29
C LYS A 42 -1.59 -7.81 12.03
N LYS A 43 -0.48 -8.12 11.37
CA LYS A 43 0.87 -8.23 11.98
C LYS A 43 1.82 -7.12 11.52
N ILE A 44 1.42 -6.29 10.57
CA ILE A 44 2.30 -5.32 9.91
C ILE A 44 1.91 -3.89 10.24
N ASP A 45 2.89 -3.01 10.26
CA ASP A 45 2.70 -1.57 10.45
C ASP A 45 2.71 -0.79 9.13
N LEU A 46 3.32 -1.35 8.07
CA LEU A 46 3.56 -0.69 6.80
C LEU A 46 3.63 -1.71 5.67
N VAL A 47 3.12 -1.36 4.51
CA VAL A 47 3.27 -2.14 3.27
C VAL A 47 4.10 -1.37 2.27
N ILE A 48 4.96 -2.07 1.53
CA ILE A 48 5.63 -1.54 0.33
C ILE A 48 5.06 -2.30 -0.86
N THR A 49 4.50 -1.59 -1.84
CA THR A 49 3.81 -2.23 -2.96
C THR A 49 3.86 -1.39 -4.23
N ARG A 50 3.57 -2.02 -5.37
CA ARG A 50 3.27 -1.33 -6.62
C ARG A 50 1.91 -0.60 -6.52
N SER A 51 1.70 0.42 -7.34
CA SER A 51 0.54 1.32 -7.29
C SER A 51 -0.68 0.76 -8.05
N GLY A 52 -0.95 -0.54 -7.93
CA GLY A 52 -2.15 -1.14 -8.48
C GLY A 52 -3.41 -0.62 -7.78
N SER A 53 -4.48 -0.32 -8.54
CA SER A 53 -5.72 0.23 -7.97
C SER A 53 -6.36 -0.69 -6.93
N SER A 54 -6.40 -2.00 -7.20
CA SER A 54 -7.00 -2.98 -6.29
C SER A 54 -6.28 -3.08 -4.96
N VAL A 55 -4.95 -3.25 -4.97
CA VAL A 55 -4.16 -3.35 -3.73
C VAL A 55 -4.18 -2.03 -2.95
N SER A 56 -4.12 -0.88 -3.63
CA SER A 56 -4.21 0.42 -2.98
C SER A 56 -5.55 0.64 -2.29
N ALA A 57 -6.66 0.26 -2.93
CA ALA A 57 -8.00 0.32 -2.36
C ALA A 57 -8.17 -0.66 -1.17
N GLU A 58 -7.61 -1.86 -1.28
CA GLU A 58 -7.63 -2.86 -0.21
C GLU A 58 -6.90 -2.35 1.04
N LEU A 59 -5.67 -1.83 0.88
CA LEU A 59 -4.88 -1.27 1.98
C LEU A 59 -5.56 -0.05 2.62
N LEU A 60 -6.16 0.82 1.79
CA LEU A 60 -6.96 1.95 2.27
C LEU A 60 -8.13 1.48 3.15
N ASN A 61 -8.90 0.48 2.69
CA ASN A 61 -10.03 -0.06 3.44
C ASN A 61 -9.62 -0.78 4.73
N CYS A 62 -8.43 -1.41 4.73
CA CYS A 62 -7.85 -2.02 5.92
C CYS A 62 -7.17 -1.02 6.86
N ASN A 63 -7.10 0.25 6.48
CA ASN A 63 -6.40 1.33 7.20
C ASN A 63 -4.93 1.01 7.47
N ILE A 64 -4.24 0.49 6.46
CA ILE A 64 -2.83 0.14 6.53
C ILE A 64 -2.02 1.19 5.76
N PRO A 65 -1.08 1.88 6.40
CA PRO A 65 -0.15 2.77 5.70
C PRO A 65 0.67 2.01 4.68
N PHE A 66 0.93 2.62 3.53
CA PHE A 66 1.75 1.98 2.52
C PHE A 66 2.63 2.96 1.76
N ILE A 67 3.77 2.45 1.32
CA ILE A 67 4.66 3.11 0.36
C ILE A 67 4.28 2.57 -1.02
N SER A 68 3.82 3.45 -1.88
CA SER A 68 3.42 3.18 -3.24
C SER A 68 4.57 3.45 -4.19
N ILE A 69 5.05 2.42 -4.89
CA ILE A 69 6.15 2.50 -5.86
C ILE A 69 5.60 2.09 -7.22
N PRO A 70 5.16 3.05 -8.05
CA PRO A 70 4.60 2.74 -9.36
C PRO A 70 5.62 2.10 -10.28
N LEU A 71 5.15 1.27 -11.19
CA LEU A 71 5.95 0.74 -12.29
C LEU A 71 6.11 1.84 -13.34
N GLU A 72 7.37 2.22 -13.66
CA GLU A 72 7.66 3.33 -14.60
C GLU A 72 7.00 3.18 -15.97
N LYS A 73 6.88 1.95 -16.47
CA LYS A 73 6.28 1.63 -17.78
C LYS A 73 4.90 0.99 -17.65
N SER A 74 4.06 1.51 -16.77
CA SER A 74 2.66 1.07 -16.71
C SER A 74 1.86 1.64 -17.89
N ALA A 75 0.92 0.84 -18.43
CA ALA A 75 0.04 1.30 -19.50
C ALA A 75 -0.65 2.62 -19.10
N ASP A 76 -0.70 3.60 -20.01
CA ASP A 76 -1.31 4.92 -19.82
C ASP A 76 -0.90 5.65 -18.52
N ASP A 77 0.26 5.29 -17.96
CA ASP A 77 0.80 5.87 -16.73
C ASP A 77 -0.15 5.75 -15.51
N HIS A 78 -1.05 4.74 -15.55
CA HIS A 78 -2.09 4.61 -14.54
C HIS A 78 -1.55 4.39 -13.12
N GLN A 79 -0.40 3.71 -12.97
CA GLN A 79 0.18 3.49 -11.64
C GLN A 79 0.70 4.78 -11.01
N ASN A 80 1.35 5.67 -11.77
CA ASN A 80 1.77 6.97 -11.27
C ASN A 80 0.57 7.83 -10.86
N LYS A 81 -0.46 7.90 -11.72
CA LYS A 81 -1.71 8.63 -11.42
C LYS A 81 -2.38 8.12 -10.14
N ASN A 82 -2.42 6.80 -9.93
CA ASN A 82 -2.93 6.20 -8.70
C ASN A 82 -2.09 6.63 -7.49
N ALA A 83 -0.76 6.48 -7.56
CA ALA A 83 0.13 6.85 -6.46
C ALA A 83 -0.03 8.32 -6.06
N GLU A 84 -0.04 9.22 -7.04
CA GLU A 84 -0.24 10.65 -6.83
C GLU A 84 -1.60 10.97 -6.19
N PHE A 85 -2.68 10.33 -6.66
CA PHE A 85 -4.01 10.50 -6.09
C PHE A 85 -4.03 10.10 -4.60
N PHE A 86 -3.51 8.91 -4.28
CA PHE A 86 -3.50 8.42 -2.90
C PHE A 86 -2.56 9.26 -2.01
N GLN A 87 -1.42 9.68 -2.52
CA GLN A 87 -0.50 10.56 -1.79
C GLN A 87 -1.12 11.93 -1.50
N LYS A 88 -1.74 12.57 -2.50
CA LYS A 88 -2.40 13.88 -2.36
C LYS A 88 -3.49 13.88 -1.29
N LYS A 89 -4.12 12.73 -1.08
CA LYS A 89 -5.13 12.52 -0.01
C LYS A 89 -4.51 12.13 1.34
N GLY A 90 -3.20 11.93 1.40
CA GLY A 90 -2.49 11.49 2.60
C GLY A 90 -2.77 10.04 2.98
N PHE A 91 -3.12 9.18 2.01
CA PHE A 91 -3.44 7.77 2.24
C PHE A 91 -2.24 6.85 2.09
N CYS A 92 -1.19 7.31 1.44
CA CYS A 92 0.06 6.59 1.25
C CYS A 92 1.25 7.55 1.15
N PHE A 93 2.43 6.96 1.08
CA PHE A 93 3.68 7.63 0.73
C PHE A 93 4.09 7.18 -0.66
N PHE A 94 4.57 8.09 -1.49
CA PHE A 94 4.93 7.82 -2.87
C PHE A 94 6.44 7.95 -3.08
N ILE A 95 7.05 6.95 -3.71
CA ILE A 95 8.45 6.98 -4.14
C ILE A 95 8.49 6.54 -5.60
N LYS A 96 9.13 7.31 -6.46
CA LYS A 96 9.40 6.89 -7.85
C LYS A 96 10.41 5.73 -7.86
N GLU A 97 10.26 4.83 -8.82
CA GLU A 97 11.12 3.62 -8.91
C GLU A 97 12.61 3.98 -8.98
N ASN A 98 12.97 4.99 -9.73
CA ASN A 98 14.35 5.48 -9.85
C ASN A 98 14.88 6.22 -8.59
N GLN A 99 14.06 6.44 -7.59
CA GLN A 99 14.43 7.11 -6.33
C GLN A 99 14.44 6.14 -5.13
N ILE A 100 14.25 4.85 -5.35
CA ILE A 100 14.15 3.85 -4.26
C ILE A 100 15.40 3.89 -3.38
N ASP A 101 16.59 3.81 -3.99
CA ASP A 101 17.86 3.71 -3.27
C ASP A 101 18.12 4.93 -2.37
N GLU A 102 17.73 6.12 -2.81
CA GLU A 102 17.96 7.36 -2.09
C GLU A 102 16.89 7.64 -1.02
N SER A 103 15.62 7.29 -1.33
CA SER A 103 14.47 7.79 -0.57
C SER A 103 13.88 6.76 0.39
N LEU A 104 13.88 5.46 0.04
CA LEU A 104 13.17 4.43 0.81
C LEU A 104 13.69 4.30 2.24
N PHE A 105 15.00 4.18 2.40
CA PHE A 105 15.62 4.05 3.73
C PHE A 105 15.37 5.28 4.59
N SER A 106 15.52 6.47 4.02
CA SER A 106 15.30 7.74 4.71
C SER A 106 13.85 7.89 5.18
N LEU A 107 12.88 7.48 4.34
CA LEU A 107 11.47 7.49 4.66
C LEU A 107 11.14 6.51 5.80
N ILE A 108 11.60 5.26 5.72
CA ILE A 108 11.41 4.26 6.78
C ILE A 108 12.03 4.74 8.09
N LYS A 109 13.21 5.31 8.05
CA LYS A 109 13.87 5.89 9.22
C LYS A 109 13.08 7.04 9.85
N SER A 110 12.41 7.86 9.03
CA SER A 110 11.53 8.93 9.53
C SER A 110 10.33 8.37 10.30
N PHE A 111 9.71 7.29 9.82
CA PHE A 111 8.59 6.61 10.50
C PHE A 111 9.00 6.01 11.85
N TYR A 112 10.22 5.48 11.92
CA TYR A 112 10.76 4.97 13.17
C TYR A 112 11.01 6.08 14.19
N LYS A 113 11.52 7.24 13.74
CA LYS A 113 11.77 8.40 14.59
C LYS A 113 10.49 9.09 15.04
N ASP A 114 9.51 9.18 14.14
CA ASP A 114 8.24 9.85 14.40
C ASP A 114 7.05 8.99 13.94
N LYS A 115 6.50 8.24 14.87
CA LYS A 115 5.32 7.38 14.64
C LYS A 115 4.04 8.18 14.32
N SER A 116 4.03 9.50 14.54
CA SER A 116 2.87 10.34 14.22
C SER A 116 2.60 10.39 12.71
N ILE A 117 3.64 10.23 11.88
CA ILE A 117 3.53 10.22 10.42
C ILE A 117 2.60 9.08 9.97
N LEU A 118 2.83 7.85 10.45
CA LEU A 118 1.97 6.69 10.13
C LEU A 118 0.58 6.84 10.73
N LYS A 119 0.47 7.36 11.97
CA LYS A 119 -0.83 7.60 12.62
C LYS A 119 -1.69 8.61 11.84
N ASN A 120 -1.09 9.64 11.28
CA ASN A 120 -1.79 10.62 10.44
C ASN A 120 -2.28 9.99 9.14
N CYS A 121 -1.47 9.15 8.50
CA CYS A 121 -1.89 8.38 7.34
C CYS A 121 -3.12 7.51 7.65
N ILE A 122 -3.07 6.72 8.73
CA ILE A 122 -4.20 5.90 9.20
C ILE A 122 -5.44 6.75 9.48
N LYS A 123 -5.28 7.91 10.10
CA LYS A 123 -6.39 8.83 10.37
C LYS A 123 -7.07 9.28 9.09
N ASN A 124 -6.30 9.68 8.07
CA ASN A 124 -6.83 10.08 6.77
C ASN A 124 -7.56 8.94 6.07
N GLN A 125 -6.99 7.72 6.09
CA GLN A 125 -7.62 6.52 5.54
C GLN A 125 -8.97 6.24 6.23
N LYS A 126 -9.02 6.26 7.57
CA LYS A 126 -10.25 6.05 8.35
C LYS A 126 -11.34 7.08 8.06
N LEU A 127 -10.97 8.33 7.84
CA LEU A 127 -11.94 9.38 7.48
C LEU A 127 -12.56 9.12 6.11
N TYR A 128 -11.77 8.63 5.17
CA TYR A 128 -12.23 8.31 3.82
C TYR A 128 -13.05 7.03 3.76
N SER A 129 -12.65 5.97 4.46
CA SER A 129 -13.35 4.69 4.48
C SER A 129 -14.75 4.76 5.14
N LYS A 130 -15.02 5.79 5.94
CA LYS A 130 -16.36 6.07 6.48
C LYS A 130 -17.34 6.63 5.44
N ILE A 131 -16.83 7.07 4.28
CA ILE A 131 -17.68 7.54 3.21
C ILE A 131 -18.34 6.33 2.56
N ASN A 132 -19.65 6.21 2.72
CA ASN A 132 -20.41 5.12 2.10
C ASN A 132 -20.45 5.32 0.58
N THR A 133 -19.44 4.79 -0.11
CA THR A 133 -19.31 4.90 -1.57
C THR A 133 -20.51 4.26 -2.29
N MET A 134 -21.05 3.17 -1.72
CA MET A 134 -22.23 2.49 -2.30
C MET A 134 -23.47 3.40 -2.27
N GLU A 135 -23.68 4.10 -1.16
CA GLU A 135 -24.79 5.05 -1.03
C GLU A 135 -24.68 6.23 -2.00
N LYS A 136 -23.45 6.74 -2.21
CA LYS A 136 -23.20 7.77 -3.22
C LYS A 136 -23.53 7.28 -4.64
N ILE A 137 -23.06 6.08 -5.00
CA ILE A 137 -23.36 5.48 -6.32
C ILE A 137 -24.85 5.27 -6.49
N LEU A 138 -25.55 4.77 -5.49
CA LEU A 138 -27.01 4.58 -5.54
C LEU A 138 -27.76 5.89 -5.69
N ASN A 139 -27.33 6.95 -5.02
CA ASN A 139 -27.93 8.27 -5.14
C ASN A 139 -27.71 8.87 -6.54
N GLU A 140 -26.51 8.71 -7.11
CA GLU A 140 -26.21 9.11 -8.49
C GLU A 140 -27.07 8.36 -9.51
N ILE A 141 -27.20 7.04 -9.36
CA ILE A 141 -28.06 6.23 -10.25
C ILE A 141 -29.52 6.71 -10.16
N LYS A 142 -30.03 6.96 -8.95
CA LYS A 142 -31.40 7.45 -8.74
C LYS A 142 -31.61 8.83 -9.41
N SER A 143 -30.68 9.77 -9.24
CA SER A 143 -30.79 11.08 -9.88
C SER A 143 -30.93 11.01 -11.41
N ILE A 144 -30.12 10.11 -12.04
CA ILE A 144 -30.17 9.89 -13.49
C ILE A 144 -31.50 9.23 -13.95
N THR A 145 -32.07 8.36 -13.09
CA THR A 145 -33.33 7.70 -13.41
C THR A 145 -34.55 8.62 -13.21
N ASP A 146 -34.50 9.50 -12.21
CA ASP A 146 -35.58 10.44 -11.91
C ASP A 146 -35.65 11.62 -12.91
N GLU A 147 -34.52 12.00 -13.53
CA GLU A 147 -34.48 13.00 -14.61
C GLU A 147 -35.07 12.50 -15.96
N LYS A 148 -35.34 11.19 -16.09
CA LYS A 148 -35.92 10.58 -17.33
C LYS A 148 -37.43 10.32 -17.27
N ASN A 149 -38.08 10.66 -16.18
CA ASN A 149 -39.52 10.61 -15.99
C ASN A 149 -40.09 12.03 -15.90
#